data_5f51a92a2b6891b51a6d66ff57ed96cc
#
_entry.id   5f51a92a2b6891b51a6d66ff57ed96cc
#
_cell.length_a   1.000
_cell.length_b   1.000
_cell.length_c   1.000
_cell.angle_alpha   90.00
_cell.angle_beta   90.00
_cell.angle_gamma   90.00
#
_symmetry.space_group_name_H-M   'P 1'
#
loop_
_entity.id
_entity.type
_entity.pdbx_description
1 polymer ?
#
loop_
_entity_poly.entity_id
_entity_poly.type
_entity_poly.pdbx_seq_one_letter_code
_entity_poly.pdbx_strand_id
1 'polypeptide(L)'
;GIRDRFHLDDENLSETTRLTYRVLDLRRGVMQKNLRTRYRAAMAFRKFLDKNGFIDIETPMLTRSTPEGARDYLVPSRVQDGCFFALPQSPQLFKQLLMVAGFDRYYQIVKCFRDEDLRADRQPEFTQVVIETAFLNMYESRALMEELIRTVFKEVLDVDLKNPFPVMNWDDAMAQYGSDKPDLRVNLKLVEVTDVVEN
;
A
#
# COMPACT_ATOMS: atom_id res chain seq x y z
N GLY A 1 -5.34 -19.27 -34.37
CA GLY A 1 -5.56 -17.84 -34.11
C GLY A 1 -5.68 -17.51 -32.62
N ILE A 2 -5.89 -16.26 -32.26
CA ILE A 2 -6.09 -15.84 -30.85
C ILE A 2 -7.26 -16.57 -30.20
N ARG A 3 -8.32 -16.88 -30.96
CA ARG A 3 -9.49 -17.63 -30.47
C ARG A 3 -9.14 -18.98 -29.85
N ASP A 4 -8.15 -19.67 -30.41
CA ASP A 4 -7.78 -21.03 -29.95
C ASP A 4 -6.86 -20.99 -28.72
N ARG A 5 -6.35 -19.81 -28.36
CA ARG A 5 -5.36 -19.64 -27.27
C ARG A 5 -5.87 -18.82 -26.08
N PHE A 6 -6.98 -18.12 -26.24
CA PHE A 6 -7.49 -17.23 -25.21
C PHE A 6 -9.02 -17.27 -25.13
N HIS A 7 -9.54 -17.91 -24.10
CA HIS A 7 -10.95 -17.92 -23.75
C HIS A 7 -11.20 -17.03 -22.53
N LEU A 8 -12.16 -16.10 -22.64
CA LEU A 8 -12.42 -15.13 -21.57
C LEU A 8 -12.88 -15.79 -20.25
N ASP A 9 -13.52 -16.95 -20.36
CA ASP A 9 -14.07 -17.67 -19.21
C ASP A 9 -13.12 -18.77 -18.68
N ASP A 10 -11.92 -18.94 -19.28
CA ASP A 10 -10.94 -19.89 -18.80
C ASP A 10 -10.24 -19.37 -17.55
N GLU A 11 -10.48 -20.04 -16.43
CA GLU A 11 -9.87 -19.70 -15.14
C GLU A 11 -8.40 -20.14 -15.04
N ASN A 12 -7.96 -21.06 -15.89
CA ASN A 12 -6.62 -21.68 -15.86
C ASN A 12 -5.64 -21.09 -16.87
N LEU A 13 -5.94 -19.93 -17.45
CA LEU A 13 -5.01 -19.25 -18.37
C LEU A 13 -3.67 -18.97 -17.67
N SER A 14 -2.58 -19.38 -18.31
CA SER A 14 -1.23 -19.10 -17.81
C SER A 14 -0.97 -17.60 -17.73
N GLU A 15 -0.17 -17.19 -16.77
CA GLU A 15 0.22 -15.77 -16.61
C GLU A 15 0.87 -15.22 -17.88
N THR A 16 1.75 -16.00 -18.54
CA THR A 16 2.38 -15.61 -19.79
C THR A 16 1.35 -15.31 -20.88
N THR A 17 0.32 -16.14 -21.04
CA THR A 17 -0.76 -15.92 -22.00
C THR A 17 -1.56 -14.66 -21.67
N ARG A 18 -1.88 -14.46 -20.39
CA ARG A 18 -2.61 -13.28 -19.89
C ARG A 18 -1.83 -11.98 -20.13
N LEU A 19 -0.53 -11.99 -19.89
CA LEU A 19 0.33 -10.82 -20.11
C LEU A 19 0.57 -10.56 -21.59
N THR A 20 0.72 -11.59 -22.42
CA THR A 20 0.86 -11.43 -23.88
C THR A 20 -0.39 -10.82 -24.50
N TYR A 21 -1.57 -11.21 -24.05
CA TYR A 21 -2.85 -10.72 -24.56
C TYR A 21 -3.57 -9.86 -23.52
N ARG A 22 -2.87 -8.91 -22.92
CA ARG A 22 -3.34 -8.15 -21.76
C ARG A 22 -4.68 -7.44 -21.98
N VAL A 23 -4.94 -6.90 -23.16
CA VAL A 23 -6.20 -6.23 -23.48
C VAL A 23 -7.39 -7.23 -23.42
N LEU A 24 -7.18 -8.48 -23.83
CA LEU A 24 -8.20 -9.52 -23.72
C LEU A 24 -8.36 -9.97 -22.25
N ASP A 25 -7.26 -10.14 -21.52
CA ASP A 25 -7.29 -10.46 -20.09
C ASP A 25 -8.08 -9.43 -19.29
N LEU A 26 -7.95 -8.14 -19.60
CA LEU A 26 -8.71 -7.07 -18.96
C LEU A 26 -10.22 -7.13 -19.22
N ARG A 27 -10.68 -7.89 -20.23
CA ARG A 27 -12.09 -8.14 -20.49
C ARG A 27 -12.69 -9.25 -19.62
N ARG A 28 -11.86 -10.05 -18.96
CA ARG A 28 -12.33 -11.13 -18.07
C ARG A 28 -13.06 -10.54 -16.89
N GLY A 29 -14.13 -11.22 -16.45
CA GLY A 29 -14.97 -10.78 -15.33
C GLY A 29 -14.18 -10.54 -14.05
N VAL A 30 -13.21 -11.42 -13.73
CA VAL A 30 -12.33 -11.28 -12.55
C VAL A 30 -11.46 -10.02 -12.62
N MET A 31 -10.91 -9.69 -13.79
CA MET A 31 -10.08 -8.50 -13.95
C MET A 31 -10.92 -7.22 -13.90
N GLN A 32 -12.10 -7.22 -14.52
CA GLN A 32 -13.07 -6.13 -14.41
C GLN A 32 -13.47 -5.87 -12.95
N LYS A 33 -13.76 -6.94 -12.21
CA LYS A 33 -14.10 -6.86 -10.78
C LYS A 33 -12.94 -6.28 -9.97
N ASN A 34 -11.70 -6.76 -10.19
CA ASN A 34 -10.52 -6.30 -9.46
C ASN A 34 -10.25 -4.81 -9.69
N LEU A 35 -10.31 -4.34 -10.95
CA LEU A 35 -10.12 -2.94 -11.28
C LEU A 35 -11.22 -2.04 -10.69
N ARG A 36 -12.47 -2.49 -10.74
CA ARG A 36 -13.59 -1.76 -10.10
C ARG A 36 -13.46 -1.71 -8.59
N THR A 37 -13.03 -2.80 -7.95
CA THR A 37 -12.77 -2.84 -6.50
C THR A 37 -11.65 -1.86 -6.14
N ARG A 38 -10.54 -1.86 -6.89
CA ARG A 38 -9.46 -0.89 -6.71
C ARG A 38 -9.95 0.56 -6.83
N TYR A 39 -10.75 0.86 -7.87
CA TYR A 39 -11.34 2.18 -8.05
C TYR A 39 -12.23 2.58 -6.87
N ARG A 40 -13.13 1.68 -6.43
CA ARG A 40 -14.00 1.93 -5.27
C ARG A 40 -13.22 2.17 -4.00
N ALA A 41 -12.16 1.41 -3.75
CA ALA A 41 -11.27 1.60 -2.62
C ALA A 41 -10.60 2.99 -2.66
N ALA A 42 -10.02 3.39 -3.79
CA ALA A 42 -9.42 4.71 -3.94
C ALA A 42 -10.44 5.84 -3.70
N MET A 43 -11.67 5.69 -4.20
CA MET A 43 -12.74 6.67 -3.97
C MET A 43 -13.19 6.71 -2.51
N ALA A 44 -13.26 5.57 -1.82
CA ALA A 44 -13.58 5.52 -0.39
C ALA A 44 -12.53 6.24 0.45
N PHE A 45 -11.23 6.02 0.17
CA PHE A 45 -10.14 6.78 0.79
C PHE A 45 -10.29 8.28 0.57
N ARG A 46 -10.50 8.72 -0.68
CA ARG A 46 -10.64 10.15 -1.02
C ARG A 46 -11.82 10.80 -0.27
N LYS A 47 -12.99 10.18 -0.32
CA LYS A 47 -14.19 10.70 0.36
C LYS A 47 -14.00 10.83 1.87
N PHE A 48 -13.44 9.79 2.50
CA PHE A 48 -13.19 9.82 3.93
C PHE A 48 -12.20 10.91 4.31
N LEU A 49 -11.08 11.00 3.60
CA LEU A 49 -10.03 11.98 3.88
C LEU A 49 -10.50 13.40 3.63
N ASP A 50 -11.20 13.67 2.53
CA ASP A 50 -11.81 14.97 2.23
C ASP A 50 -12.79 15.39 3.33
N LYS A 51 -13.70 14.51 3.75
CA LYS A 51 -14.63 14.74 4.85
C LYS A 51 -13.94 15.09 6.18
N ASN A 52 -12.73 14.56 6.38
CA ASN A 52 -11.93 14.83 7.59
C ASN A 52 -10.93 15.99 7.41
N GLY A 53 -11.07 16.79 6.37
CA GLY A 53 -10.30 18.02 6.15
C GLY A 53 -8.89 17.78 5.60
N PHE A 54 -8.62 16.62 5.01
CA PHE A 54 -7.37 16.36 4.31
C PHE A 54 -7.39 16.94 2.90
N ILE A 55 -6.26 17.45 2.46
CA ILE A 55 -6.07 18.01 1.12
C ILE A 55 -5.21 17.07 0.30
N ASP A 56 -5.67 16.73 -0.91
CA ASP A 56 -4.91 15.98 -1.92
C ASP A 56 -3.97 16.94 -2.65
N ILE A 57 -2.67 16.77 -2.49
CA ILE A 57 -1.66 17.62 -3.13
C ILE A 57 -0.69 16.74 -3.90
N GLU A 58 -0.63 16.94 -5.22
CA GLU A 58 0.35 16.27 -6.07
C GLU A 58 1.77 16.77 -5.81
N THR A 59 2.70 15.83 -5.74
CA THR A 59 4.12 16.09 -5.57
C THR A 59 4.91 15.70 -6.82
N PRO A 60 6.08 16.32 -7.07
CA PRO A 60 6.89 16.02 -8.26
C PRO A 60 7.31 14.55 -8.33
N MET A 61 7.30 14.00 -9.56
CA MET A 61 7.80 12.65 -9.88
C MET A 61 9.26 12.67 -10.33
N LEU A 62 9.72 13.74 -10.98
CA LEU A 62 11.11 13.95 -11.33
C LEU A 62 11.80 14.74 -10.21
N THR A 63 12.50 14.03 -9.33
CA THR A 63 13.07 14.60 -8.11
C THR A 63 14.58 14.42 -8.06
N ARG A 64 15.19 14.90 -7.00
CA ARG A 64 16.55 14.52 -6.64
C ARG A 64 16.53 13.17 -5.92
N SER A 65 17.63 12.41 -6.03
CA SER A 65 17.81 11.20 -5.23
C SER A 65 17.74 11.52 -3.74
N THR A 66 17.04 10.69 -2.98
CA THR A 66 16.91 10.78 -1.54
C THR A 66 17.27 9.43 -0.90
N PRO A 67 18.00 9.41 0.24
CA PRO A 67 18.40 8.16 0.89
C PRO A 67 17.24 7.59 1.70
N GLU A 68 16.31 6.89 1.03
CA GLU A 68 15.12 6.30 1.67
C GLU A 68 15.17 4.76 1.84
N GLY A 69 16.35 4.15 1.75
CA GLY A 69 16.56 2.73 2.06
C GLY A 69 16.61 1.80 0.85
N ALA A 70 15.84 2.03 -0.22
CA ALA A 70 15.96 1.31 -1.49
C ALA A 70 16.86 2.08 -2.48
N ARG A 71 17.19 1.46 -3.61
CA ARG A 71 17.82 2.18 -4.72
C ARG A 71 16.77 2.94 -5.51
N ASP A 72 17.18 4.10 -6.05
CA ASP A 72 16.32 4.92 -6.89
C ASP A 72 16.39 4.46 -8.34
N TYR A 73 15.25 4.51 -9.04
CA TYR A 73 15.25 4.53 -10.50
C TYR A 73 15.67 5.89 -11.01
N LEU A 74 16.65 5.91 -11.91
CA LEU A 74 17.21 7.14 -12.46
C LEU A 74 16.67 7.42 -13.87
N VAL A 75 16.36 8.69 -14.13
CA VAL A 75 15.94 9.20 -15.44
C VAL A 75 16.99 10.17 -15.95
N PRO A 76 17.69 9.89 -17.06
CA PRO A 76 18.70 10.80 -17.60
C PRO A 76 18.09 12.16 -17.99
N SER A 77 18.80 13.24 -17.63
CA SER A 77 18.44 14.58 -18.11
C SER A 77 18.93 14.79 -19.53
N ARG A 78 18.05 15.24 -20.44
CA ARG A 78 18.45 15.64 -21.80
C ARG A 78 19.02 17.06 -21.86
N VAL A 79 18.77 17.85 -20.84
CA VAL A 79 19.14 19.28 -20.81
C VAL A 79 20.49 19.49 -20.13
N GLN A 80 20.84 18.60 -19.20
CA GLN A 80 22.08 18.69 -18.45
C GLN A 80 22.84 17.37 -18.57
N ASP A 81 23.95 17.40 -19.30
CA ASP A 81 24.81 16.24 -19.53
C ASP A 81 25.35 15.68 -18.20
N GLY A 82 25.31 14.36 -18.06
CA GLY A 82 25.78 13.67 -16.87
C GLY A 82 24.87 13.79 -15.62
N CYS A 83 23.73 14.47 -15.75
CA CYS A 83 22.76 14.62 -14.65
C CYS A 83 21.56 13.69 -14.82
N PHE A 84 20.97 13.31 -13.68
CA PHE A 84 19.83 12.40 -13.60
C PHE A 84 18.78 12.94 -12.64
N PHE A 85 17.51 12.70 -12.97
CA PHE A 85 16.43 12.73 -12.00
C PHE A 85 16.29 11.36 -11.34
N ALA A 86 15.77 11.33 -10.14
CA ALA A 86 15.33 10.10 -9.46
C ALA A 86 13.80 10.04 -9.42
N LEU A 87 13.24 8.84 -9.59
CA LEU A 87 11.83 8.60 -9.32
C LEU A 87 11.62 8.39 -7.81
N PRO A 88 10.57 8.95 -7.19
CA PRO A 88 10.42 8.94 -5.75
C PRO A 88 10.09 7.54 -5.22
N GLN A 89 10.75 7.14 -4.15
CA GLN A 89 10.42 5.94 -3.38
C GLN A 89 9.17 6.15 -2.51
N SER A 90 8.96 7.39 -2.08
CA SER A 90 7.78 7.93 -1.44
C SER A 90 7.86 9.46 -1.50
N PRO A 91 6.76 10.21 -1.28
CA PRO A 91 6.81 11.67 -1.19
C PRO A 91 7.26 12.17 0.21
N GLN A 92 8.16 11.45 0.90
CA GLN A 92 8.53 11.69 2.29
C GLN A 92 9.03 13.12 2.55
N LEU A 93 9.93 13.63 1.73
CA LEU A 93 10.44 15.00 1.87
C LEU A 93 9.33 16.03 1.64
N PHE A 94 8.53 15.84 0.60
CA PHE A 94 7.47 16.79 0.24
C PHE A 94 6.37 16.85 1.29
N LYS A 95 5.93 15.72 1.85
CA LYS A 95 4.91 15.72 2.89
C LYS A 95 5.38 16.43 4.15
N GLN A 96 6.65 16.32 4.53
CA GLN A 96 7.22 17.08 5.64
C GLN A 96 7.26 18.58 5.35
N LEU A 97 7.67 18.96 4.14
CA LEU A 97 7.67 20.37 3.72
C LEU A 97 6.24 20.96 3.69
N LEU A 98 5.26 20.17 3.32
CA LEU A 98 3.85 20.60 3.34
C LEU A 98 3.35 20.82 4.77
N MET A 99 3.75 19.99 5.74
CA MET A 99 3.46 20.25 7.17
C MET A 99 4.07 21.59 7.64
N VAL A 100 5.34 21.83 7.28
CA VAL A 100 6.02 23.12 7.59
C VAL A 100 5.31 24.30 6.91
N ALA A 101 4.76 24.09 5.71
CA ALA A 101 4.01 25.09 4.97
C ALA A 101 2.58 25.33 5.50
N GLY A 102 2.16 24.61 6.54
CA GLY A 102 0.86 24.81 7.19
C GLY A 102 -0.29 23.97 6.62
N PHE A 103 0.00 22.92 5.84
CA PHE A 103 -1.00 21.94 5.39
C PHE A 103 -1.14 20.83 6.43
N ASP A 104 -1.85 21.08 7.51
CA ASP A 104 -1.92 20.23 8.70
C ASP A 104 -2.51 18.83 8.45
N ARG A 105 -3.23 18.64 7.36
CA ARG A 105 -3.82 17.37 6.94
C ARG A 105 -3.64 17.18 5.44
N TYR A 106 -2.65 16.39 5.09
CA TYR A 106 -2.28 16.09 3.71
C TYR A 106 -2.50 14.62 3.41
N TYR A 107 -2.94 14.32 2.20
CA TYR A 107 -2.85 12.97 1.65
C TYR A 107 -2.54 13.00 0.15
N GLN A 108 -2.12 11.84 -0.35
CA GLN A 108 -1.96 11.62 -1.78
C GLN A 108 -2.09 10.11 -2.08
N ILE A 109 -2.77 9.77 -3.16
CA ILE A 109 -2.71 8.42 -3.73
C ILE A 109 -1.71 8.48 -4.87
N VAL A 110 -0.48 8.04 -4.60
CA VAL A 110 0.70 8.34 -5.42
C VAL A 110 1.43 7.09 -5.86
N LYS A 111 2.01 7.15 -7.06
CA LYS A 111 2.95 6.16 -7.55
C LYS A 111 4.29 6.31 -6.87
N CYS A 112 4.86 5.16 -6.46
CA CYS A 112 6.17 5.06 -5.83
C CYS A 112 7.01 4.01 -6.55
N PHE A 113 8.33 4.18 -6.51
CA PHE A 113 9.28 3.37 -7.26
C PHE A 113 10.42 2.93 -6.35
N ARG A 114 10.76 1.65 -6.36
CA ARG A 114 11.90 1.11 -5.61
C ARG A 114 12.62 0.08 -6.45
N ASP A 115 13.90 0.30 -6.69
CA ASP A 115 14.78 -0.64 -7.37
C ASP A 115 15.40 -1.58 -6.32
N GLU A 116 14.65 -2.58 -5.95
CA GLU A 116 15.05 -3.62 -4.99
C GLU A 116 14.61 -5.00 -5.46
N ASP A 117 15.16 -6.04 -4.83
CA ASP A 117 14.82 -7.41 -5.18
C ASP A 117 13.33 -7.69 -4.99
N LEU A 118 12.71 -8.24 -6.02
CA LEU A 118 11.29 -8.54 -6.04
C LEU A 118 10.98 -9.73 -5.14
N ARG A 119 9.90 -9.63 -4.39
CA ARG A 119 9.26 -10.71 -3.64
C ARG A 119 7.88 -10.97 -4.22
N ALA A 120 7.24 -12.07 -3.82
CA ALA A 120 5.93 -12.45 -4.33
C ALA A 120 4.85 -11.35 -4.24
N ASP A 121 4.95 -10.48 -3.25
CA ASP A 121 4.01 -9.40 -2.96
C ASP A 121 4.55 -7.98 -3.26
N ARG A 122 5.76 -7.89 -3.88
CA ARG A 122 6.41 -6.60 -4.15
C ARG A 122 6.59 -6.37 -5.63
N GLN A 123 6.35 -5.12 -6.04
CA GLN A 123 6.58 -4.63 -7.40
C GLN A 123 7.48 -3.40 -7.37
N PRO A 124 8.31 -3.18 -8.40
CA PRO A 124 9.20 -2.01 -8.47
C PRO A 124 8.43 -0.69 -8.61
N GLU A 125 7.23 -0.74 -9.17
CA GLU A 125 6.27 0.36 -9.25
C GLU A 125 4.99 -0.03 -8.52
N PHE A 126 4.57 0.77 -7.55
CA PHE A 126 3.36 0.50 -6.76
C PHE A 126 2.67 1.81 -6.37
N THR A 127 1.46 1.71 -5.85
CA THR A 127 0.69 2.86 -5.41
C THR A 127 0.60 2.85 -3.89
N GLN A 128 0.87 4.00 -3.27
CA GLN A 128 0.66 4.24 -1.84
C GLN A 128 -0.51 5.20 -1.62
N VAL A 129 -1.25 4.97 -0.55
CA VAL A 129 -2.06 6.01 0.10
C VAL A 129 -1.19 6.60 1.19
N VAL A 130 -0.68 7.79 0.95
CA VAL A 130 0.18 8.53 1.89
C VAL A 130 -0.68 9.54 2.64
N ILE A 131 -0.57 9.55 3.95
CA ILE A 131 -1.31 10.44 4.85
C ILE A 131 -0.31 11.06 5.81
N GLU A 132 -0.38 12.38 5.99
CA GLU A 132 0.42 13.09 6.97
C GLU A 132 -0.45 14.06 7.74
N THR A 133 -0.24 14.13 9.06
CA THR A 133 -0.99 15.02 9.95
C THR A 133 -0.06 15.77 10.88
N ALA A 134 -0.37 17.03 11.13
CA ALA A 134 0.20 17.80 12.21
C ALA A 134 -0.79 17.89 13.39
N PHE A 135 -0.25 18.12 14.60
CA PHE A 135 -1.02 18.41 15.83
C PHE A 135 -1.97 17.31 16.31
N LEU A 136 -1.84 16.07 15.82
CA LEU A 136 -2.53 14.90 16.36
C LEU A 136 -1.60 14.10 17.26
N ASN A 137 -2.09 13.70 18.42
CA ASN A 137 -1.38 12.73 19.25
C ASN A 137 -1.54 11.30 18.72
N MET A 138 -0.81 10.35 19.28
CA MET A 138 -0.82 8.96 18.88
C MET A 138 -2.22 8.32 18.92
N TYR A 139 -3.01 8.63 19.93
CA TYR A 139 -4.35 8.04 20.09
C TYR A 139 -5.35 8.58 19.07
N GLU A 140 -5.30 9.89 18.82
CA GLU A 140 -6.12 10.55 17.80
C GLU A 140 -5.79 10.07 16.41
N SER A 141 -4.50 9.96 16.08
CA SER A 141 -4.03 9.44 14.79
C SER A 141 -4.47 7.99 14.58
N ARG A 142 -4.35 7.14 15.62
CA ARG A 142 -4.80 5.75 15.56
C ARG A 142 -6.31 5.64 15.37
N ALA A 143 -7.10 6.39 16.14
CA ALA A 143 -8.55 6.37 16.01
C ALA A 143 -9.02 6.80 14.61
N LEU A 144 -8.40 7.83 14.04
CA LEU A 144 -8.69 8.29 12.68
C LEU A 144 -8.36 7.21 11.63
N MET A 145 -7.22 6.53 11.77
CA MET A 145 -6.83 5.46 10.84
C MET A 145 -7.71 4.22 10.99
N GLU A 146 -8.13 3.85 12.21
CA GLU A 146 -9.09 2.77 12.43
C GLU A 146 -10.42 3.06 11.75
N GLU A 147 -10.96 4.26 11.92
CA GLU A 147 -12.21 4.68 11.28
C GLU A 147 -12.08 4.68 9.74
N LEU A 148 -10.95 5.16 9.21
CA LEU A 148 -10.65 5.12 7.77
C LEU A 148 -10.73 3.69 7.23
N ILE A 149 -9.99 2.76 7.84
CA ILE A 149 -9.94 1.36 7.39
C ILE A 149 -11.32 0.70 7.50
N ARG A 150 -12.04 0.90 8.60
CA ARG A 150 -13.40 0.38 8.78
C ARG A 150 -14.35 0.90 7.71
N THR A 151 -14.28 2.21 7.40
CA THR A 151 -15.10 2.83 6.36
C THR A 151 -14.81 2.25 4.99
N VAL A 152 -13.53 2.09 4.64
CA VAL A 152 -13.12 1.49 3.35
C VAL A 152 -13.61 0.05 3.22
N PHE A 153 -13.45 -0.79 4.25
CA PHE A 153 -13.94 -2.17 4.24
C PHE A 153 -15.46 -2.24 4.11
N LYS A 154 -16.17 -1.36 4.83
CA LYS A 154 -17.63 -1.30 4.75
C LYS A 154 -18.10 -0.86 3.37
N GLU A 155 -17.57 0.21 2.81
CA GLU A 155 -18.00 0.74 1.51
C GLU A 155 -17.65 -0.18 0.33
N VAL A 156 -16.50 -0.85 0.39
CA VAL A 156 -15.98 -1.62 -0.74
C VAL A 156 -16.44 -3.07 -0.72
N LEU A 157 -16.45 -3.70 0.46
CA LEU A 157 -16.69 -5.13 0.65
C LEU A 157 -17.95 -5.45 1.43
N ASP A 158 -18.64 -4.45 1.98
CA ASP A 158 -19.76 -4.58 2.92
C ASP A 158 -19.37 -5.40 4.18
N VAL A 159 -18.14 -5.24 4.64
CA VAL A 159 -17.60 -5.91 5.83
C VAL A 159 -17.52 -4.93 6.98
N ASP A 160 -18.16 -5.26 8.09
CA ASP A 160 -18.05 -4.52 9.34
C ASP A 160 -16.88 -5.05 10.17
N LEU A 161 -15.79 -4.28 10.21
CA LEU A 161 -14.65 -4.61 11.05
C LEU A 161 -14.92 -4.24 12.51
N LYS A 162 -14.32 -5.00 13.42
CA LYS A 162 -14.45 -4.79 14.87
C LYS A 162 -14.01 -3.38 15.28
N ASN A 163 -14.69 -2.81 16.24
CA ASN A 163 -14.39 -1.49 16.82
C ASN A 163 -14.31 -1.57 18.35
N PRO A 164 -13.20 -1.16 18.98
CA PRO A 164 -11.91 -0.81 18.37
C PRO A 164 -11.15 -2.03 17.86
N PHE A 165 -10.10 -1.81 17.06
CA PHE A 165 -9.18 -2.88 16.70
C PHE A 165 -8.46 -3.40 17.93
N PRO A 166 -8.17 -4.72 18.03
CA PRO A 166 -7.37 -5.27 19.10
C PRO A 166 -5.99 -4.61 19.16
N VAL A 167 -5.51 -4.34 20.35
CA VAL A 167 -4.17 -3.80 20.59
C VAL A 167 -3.35 -4.86 21.30
N MET A 168 -2.14 -5.09 20.83
CA MET A 168 -1.19 -6.04 21.41
C MET A 168 0.16 -5.35 21.59
N ASN A 169 0.83 -5.62 22.70
CA ASN A 169 2.18 -5.15 22.91
C ASN A 169 3.14 -5.93 22.02
N TRP A 170 4.26 -5.32 21.65
CA TRP A 170 5.27 -5.96 20.81
C TRP A 170 5.85 -7.23 21.45
N ASP A 171 6.17 -7.17 22.74
CA ASP A 171 6.69 -8.32 23.50
C ASP A 171 5.72 -9.51 23.48
N ASP A 172 4.42 -9.24 23.67
CA ASP A 172 3.38 -10.26 23.63
C ASP A 172 3.23 -10.87 22.23
N ALA A 173 3.34 -10.04 21.19
CA ALA A 173 3.27 -10.49 19.79
C ALA A 173 4.46 -11.39 19.45
N MET A 174 5.65 -11.00 19.83
CA MET A 174 6.87 -11.79 19.60
C MET A 174 6.88 -13.09 20.42
N ALA A 175 6.50 -13.04 21.70
CA ALA A 175 6.45 -14.22 22.56
C ALA A 175 5.40 -15.25 22.09
N GLN A 176 4.22 -14.78 21.69
CA GLN A 176 3.11 -15.67 21.33
C GLN A 176 3.11 -16.11 19.87
N TYR A 177 3.64 -15.32 18.95
CA TYR A 177 3.52 -15.56 17.50
C TYR A 177 4.84 -15.49 16.73
N GLY A 178 5.93 -15.01 17.35
CA GLY A 178 7.23 -14.82 16.67
C GLY A 178 7.21 -13.75 15.58
N SER A 179 6.22 -12.86 15.62
CA SER A 179 6.02 -11.82 14.59
C SER A 179 5.38 -10.58 15.19
N ASP A 180 5.80 -9.41 14.74
CA ASP A 180 5.15 -8.12 15.02
C ASP A 180 3.84 -7.90 14.24
N LYS A 181 3.48 -8.85 13.36
CA LYS A 181 2.26 -8.83 12.52
C LYS A 181 1.51 -10.17 12.60
N PRO A 182 1.05 -10.58 13.79
CA PRO A 182 0.40 -11.88 13.93
C PRO A 182 -0.92 -11.93 13.18
N ASP A 183 -1.16 -13.02 12.46
CA ASP A 183 -2.47 -13.32 11.89
C ASP A 183 -3.37 -13.95 12.95
N LEU A 184 -4.18 -13.13 13.59
CA LEU A 184 -5.08 -13.57 14.67
C LEU A 184 -6.26 -14.45 14.20
N ARG A 185 -6.42 -14.66 12.89
CA ARG A 185 -7.39 -15.62 12.34
C ARG A 185 -6.91 -17.06 12.52
N VAL A 186 -5.61 -17.25 12.66
CA VAL A 186 -4.96 -18.55 12.88
C VAL A 186 -4.58 -18.64 14.36
N ASN A 187 -5.19 -19.58 15.09
CA ASN A 187 -4.91 -19.79 16.50
C ASN A 187 -3.69 -20.71 16.69
N LEU A 188 -2.52 -20.26 16.25
CA LEU A 188 -1.23 -20.94 16.42
C LEU A 188 -0.32 -20.06 17.28
N LYS A 189 -0.31 -20.34 18.59
CA LYS A 189 0.59 -19.68 19.53
C LYS A 189 1.83 -20.54 19.78
N LEU A 190 2.98 -19.88 19.88
CA LEU A 190 4.21 -20.47 20.37
C LEU A 190 4.04 -20.84 21.85
N VAL A 191 4.61 -21.96 22.26
CA VAL A 191 4.61 -22.41 23.64
C VAL A 191 6.06 -22.51 24.12
N GLU A 192 6.35 -21.90 25.25
CA GLU A 192 7.64 -22.01 25.93
C GLU A 192 7.84 -23.46 26.39
N VAL A 193 8.97 -24.08 26.04
CA VAL A 193 9.29 -25.46 26.40
C VAL A 193 10.65 -25.57 27.12
N THR A 194 11.22 -24.46 27.56
CA THR A 194 12.53 -24.43 28.23
C THR A 194 12.58 -25.39 29.41
N ASP A 195 11.54 -25.40 30.24
CA ASP A 195 11.44 -26.28 31.40
C ASP A 195 11.45 -27.79 31.08
N VAL A 196 11.18 -28.13 29.80
CA VAL A 196 11.11 -29.53 29.34
C VAL A 196 12.45 -30.01 28.81
N VAL A 197 13.32 -29.10 28.35
CA VAL A 197 14.59 -29.40 27.68
C VAL A 197 15.84 -29.07 28.49
N GLU A 198 15.68 -28.45 29.66
CA GLU A 198 16.77 -28.16 30.60
C GLU A 198 17.11 -29.33 31.55
N ASN A 199 16.65 -30.56 31.29
CA ASN A 199 16.99 -31.76 32.05
C ASN A 199 18.05 -32.61 31.36
#